data_70587d0be480f5ec933b18c6433aafb5
#
_entry.id   70587d0be480f5ec933b18c6433aafb5
#
_cell.length_a   1.000
_cell.length_b   1.000
_cell.length_c   1.000
_cell.angle_alpha   90.00
_cell.angle_beta   90.00
_cell.angle_gamma   90.00
#
_symmetry.space_group_name_H-M   'P 1'
#
loop_
_entity.id
_entity.type
_entity.pdbx_description
1 polymer ?
#
loop_
_entity_poly.entity_id
_entity_poly.type
_entity_poly.pdbx_seq_one_letter_code
_entity_poly.pdbx_strand_id
1 'polypeptide(L)'
;MTPPRIVPYCTIPGLFHDATAGGEDGELHIYVPSGTVPVDGLPVLAFIHGGRFEEGSPADINGTALAREGFVVVSIGYRLGLAGFAQFHDDNPAHYRGIADVQLALEWLQHNIEGHGGDPTNITLIGQSAGAAIALWLARRDHYRGAFRRLVALSPSFPTGGFPSRKRTLRLLLGAPITRDSLSRFGDCGRGAGRGNRSAARLRRAYRRFRSVYFAGPALGPWPWDTSELADVPILVTSTHDEFHNEPITSALDRWKLGGVAAWALRVCGVGRGISGVSG
;
A
#
# COMPACT_ATOMS: atom_id res chain seq x y z
N MET A 1 -26.48 -2.54 10.59
CA MET A 1 -25.19 -2.96 10.00
C MET A 1 -24.22 -3.10 11.15
N THR A 2 -23.64 -4.27 11.36
CA THR A 2 -22.67 -4.46 12.44
C THR A 2 -21.36 -3.75 12.01
N PRO A 3 -20.84 -2.83 12.83
CA PRO A 3 -19.57 -2.18 12.55
C PRO A 3 -18.43 -3.22 12.57
N PRO A 4 -17.29 -2.95 11.91
CA PRO A 4 -16.14 -3.83 11.98
C PRO A 4 -15.61 -3.91 13.42
N ARG A 5 -15.03 -5.05 13.78
CA ARG A 5 -14.18 -5.15 14.97
C ARG A 5 -12.83 -4.55 14.58
N ILE A 6 -12.39 -3.55 15.33
CA ILE A 6 -11.08 -2.93 15.14
C ILE A 6 -10.11 -3.59 16.11
N VAL A 7 -9.04 -4.17 15.58
CA VAL A 7 -8.05 -4.94 16.34
C VAL A 7 -6.65 -4.44 16.01
N PRO A 8 -5.82 -4.11 16.99
CA PRO A 8 -4.41 -3.81 16.77
C PRO A 8 -3.61 -5.09 16.51
N TYR A 9 -2.49 -4.98 15.77
CA TYR A 9 -1.70 -6.17 15.42
C TYR A 9 -0.20 -6.02 15.65
N CYS A 10 0.31 -4.83 15.92
CA CYS A 10 1.75 -4.59 16.08
C CYS A 10 2.08 -3.52 17.11
N THR A 11 3.37 -3.38 17.42
CA THR A 11 3.93 -2.23 18.15
C THR A 11 4.89 -1.48 17.22
N ILE A 12 4.74 -0.15 17.14
CA ILE A 12 5.61 0.74 16.35
C ILE A 12 6.46 1.59 17.30
N PRO A 13 7.71 1.21 17.58
CA PRO A 13 8.55 1.89 18.57
C PRO A 13 8.95 3.32 18.16
N GLY A 14 8.74 3.68 16.91
CA GLY A 14 9.01 5.00 16.36
C GLY A 14 8.71 5.08 14.88
N LEU A 15 8.47 6.30 14.38
CA LEU A 15 7.94 6.56 13.03
C LEU A 15 8.70 5.85 11.90
N PHE A 16 10.04 5.76 12.01
CA PHE A 16 10.93 5.17 11.01
C PHE A 16 11.62 3.89 11.49
N HIS A 17 11.12 3.27 12.54
CA HIS A 17 11.57 1.97 13.04
C HIS A 17 10.65 0.86 12.55
N ASP A 18 11.18 -0.35 12.50
CA ASP A 18 10.36 -1.51 12.14
C ASP A 18 9.36 -1.81 13.25
N ALA A 19 8.17 -2.21 12.86
CA ALA A 19 7.17 -2.69 13.77
C ALA A 19 7.51 -4.12 14.25
N THR A 20 7.01 -4.49 15.41
CA THR A 20 7.10 -5.83 15.97
C THR A 20 5.69 -6.39 16.19
N ALA A 21 5.55 -7.72 16.16
CA ALA A 21 4.27 -8.38 16.37
C ALA A 21 3.68 -8.09 17.76
N GLY A 22 2.36 -7.95 17.82
CA GLY A 22 1.60 -7.64 19.03
C GLY A 22 1.72 -6.19 19.48
N GLY A 23 0.78 -5.75 20.30
CA GLY A 23 0.72 -4.39 20.86
C GLY A 23 -0.53 -3.63 20.42
N GLU A 24 -0.49 -2.30 20.60
CA GLU A 24 -1.64 -1.41 20.48
C GLU A 24 -1.65 -0.60 19.16
N ASP A 25 -0.63 -0.79 18.29
CA ASP A 25 -0.49 -0.08 17.03
C ASP A 25 -0.97 -0.94 15.85
N GLY A 26 -1.11 -0.29 14.69
CA GLY A 26 -1.67 -0.90 13.49
C GLY A 26 -3.14 -1.25 13.68
N GLU A 27 -3.91 -1.25 12.62
CA GLU A 27 -5.34 -1.51 12.69
C GLU A 27 -5.76 -2.55 11.65
N LEU A 28 -6.53 -3.54 12.10
CA LEU A 28 -7.30 -4.45 11.25
C LEU A 28 -8.79 -4.16 11.45
N HIS A 29 -9.52 -3.92 10.37
CA HIS A 29 -10.97 -3.83 10.41
C HIS A 29 -11.57 -5.17 9.97
N ILE A 30 -12.14 -5.92 10.91
CA ILE A 30 -12.63 -7.29 10.71
C ILE A 30 -14.16 -7.27 10.63
N TYR A 31 -14.69 -7.69 9.50
CA TYR A 31 -16.12 -7.88 9.25
C TYR A 31 -16.43 -9.37 9.27
N VAL A 32 -17.32 -9.77 10.16
CA VAL A 32 -17.71 -11.17 10.34
C VAL A 32 -19.18 -11.34 9.98
N PRO A 33 -19.57 -12.43 9.30
CA PRO A 33 -20.97 -12.77 9.06
C PRO A 33 -21.77 -12.84 10.34
N SER A 34 -23.07 -12.55 10.26
CA SER A 34 -24.00 -12.81 11.34
C SER A 34 -24.48 -14.27 11.25
N GLY A 35 -24.43 -15.00 12.35
CA GLY A 35 -24.94 -16.38 12.39
C GLY A 35 -23.86 -17.40 12.82
N THR A 36 -24.17 -18.67 12.60
CA THR A 36 -23.28 -19.78 12.96
C THR A 36 -22.11 -19.88 12.00
N VAL A 37 -20.89 -19.86 12.52
CA VAL A 37 -19.68 -20.11 11.74
C VAL A 37 -19.45 -21.62 11.63
N PRO A 38 -19.09 -22.14 10.43
CA PRO A 38 -18.69 -23.53 10.27
C PRO A 38 -17.51 -23.92 11.17
N VAL A 39 -17.41 -25.20 11.53
CA VAL A 39 -16.31 -25.70 12.38
C VAL A 39 -14.94 -25.46 11.74
N ASP A 40 -14.85 -25.58 10.41
CA ASP A 40 -13.61 -25.38 9.65
C ASP A 40 -13.32 -23.89 9.36
N GLY A 41 -14.14 -22.98 9.88
CA GLY A 41 -14.03 -21.54 9.61
C GLY A 41 -14.54 -21.12 8.24
N LEU A 42 -14.57 -19.81 8.01
CA LEU A 42 -14.98 -19.19 6.75
C LEU A 42 -13.76 -18.72 5.94
N PRO A 43 -13.84 -18.71 4.61
CA PRO A 43 -12.77 -18.14 3.79
C PRO A 43 -12.53 -16.67 4.14
N VAL A 44 -11.26 -16.27 4.17
CA VAL A 44 -10.82 -14.93 4.57
C VAL A 44 -10.43 -14.13 3.34
N LEU A 45 -10.96 -12.91 3.24
CA LEU A 45 -10.57 -11.91 2.25
C LEU A 45 -9.79 -10.80 2.96
N ALA A 46 -8.47 -10.76 2.75
CA ALA A 46 -7.57 -9.77 3.33
C ALA A 46 -7.31 -8.65 2.32
N PHE A 47 -7.77 -7.42 2.63
CA PHE A 47 -7.68 -6.28 1.73
C PHE A 47 -6.55 -5.33 2.13
N ILE A 48 -5.74 -4.92 1.13
CA ILE A 48 -4.76 -3.85 1.22
C ILE A 48 -5.29 -2.66 0.41
N HIS A 49 -5.58 -1.54 1.09
CA HIS A 49 -6.10 -0.35 0.44
C HIS A 49 -5.07 0.34 -0.47
N GLY A 50 -5.56 1.11 -1.43
CA GLY A 50 -4.75 1.95 -2.31
C GLY A 50 -4.35 3.28 -1.66
N GLY A 51 -4.14 4.31 -2.50
CA GLY A 51 -3.81 5.67 -2.07
C GLY A 51 -2.37 6.07 -2.36
N ARG A 52 -1.76 5.57 -3.46
CA ARG A 52 -0.42 5.95 -3.97
C ARG A 52 0.72 5.76 -2.95
N PHE A 53 0.55 4.86 -1.95
CA PHE A 53 1.42 4.68 -0.78
C PHE A 53 1.48 5.87 0.18
N GLU A 54 0.62 6.85 0.05
CA GLU A 54 0.68 8.14 0.74
C GLU A 54 -0.55 8.46 1.57
N GLU A 55 -1.69 7.90 1.19
CA GLU A 55 -2.99 8.11 1.82
C GLU A 55 -3.82 6.83 1.81
N GLY A 56 -4.94 6.84 2.52
CA GLY A 56 -5.82 5.70 2.66
C GLY A 56 -5.91 5.24 4.12
N SER A 57 -6.82 4.31 4.33
CA SER A 57 -7.15 3.80 5.67
C SER A 57 -7.83 2.44 5.52
N PRO A 58 -7.74 1.54 6.51
CA PRO A 58 -8.57 0.33 6.51
C PRO A 58 -10.08 0.63 6.51
N ALA A 59 -10.49 1.82 6.95
CA ALA A 59 -11.89 2.26 6.90
C ALA A 59 -12.42 2.57 5.49
N ASP A 60 -11.53 2.70 4.49
CA ASP A 60 -11.93 2.94 3.10
C ASP A 60 -12.57 1.70 2.46
N ILE A 61 -12.38 0.52 3.07
CA ILE A 61 -12.96 -0.75 2.63
C ILE A 61 -14.16 -1.11 3.50
N ASN A 62 -15.32 -1.22 2.89
CA ASN A 62 -16.53 -1.71 3.56
C ASN A 62 -16.76 -3.19 3.22
N GLY A 63 -16.36 -4.08 4.10
CA GLY A 63 -16.49 -5.53 3.95
C GLY A 63 -17.89 -6.09 4.22
N THR A 64 -18.87 -5.27 4.61
CA THR A 64 -20.19 -5.74 5.07
C THR A 64 -20.93 -6.58 4.05
N ALA A 65 -20.87 -6.22 2.76
CA ALA A 65 -21.56 -6.96 1.70
C ALA A 65 -20.95 -8.36 1.53
N LEU A 66 -19.62 -8.44 1.46
CA LEU A 66 -18.91 -9.72 1.34
C LEU A 66 -19.04 -10.58 2.61
N ALA A 67 -19.12 -9.96 3.78
CA ALA A 67 -19.40 -10.71 5.01
C ALA A 67 -20.78 -11.38 4.97
N ARG A 68 -21.80 -10.75 4.37
CA ARG A 68 -23.14 -11.38 4.18
C ARG A 68 -23.10 -12.59 3.25
N GLU A 69 -22.16 -12.60 2.31
CA GLU A 69 -21.94 -13.74 1.39
C GLU A 69 -21.11 -14.87 2.01
N GLY A 70 -20.80 -14.81 3.31
CA GLY A 70 -20.13 -15.89 4.02
C GLY A 70 -18.61 -15.78 4.05
N PHE A 71 -18.03 -14.59 3.91
CA PHE A 71 -16.60 -14.36 4.06
C PHE A 71 -16.27 -13.65 5.37
N VAL A 72 -15.15 -13.97 5.98
CA VAL A 72 -14.52 -13.06 6.94
C VAL A 72 -13.70 -12.07 6.14
N VAL A 73 -14.00 -10.78 6.26
CA VAL A 73 -13.33 -9.72 5.49
C VAL A 73 -12.45 -8.91 6.44
N VAL A 74 -11.17 -8.78 6.10
CA VAL A 74 -10.21 -8.03 6.89
C VAL A 74 -9.60 -6.93 6.04
N SER A 75 -9.75 -5.67 6.45
CA SER A 75 -9.04 -4.55 5.85
C SER A 75 -7.82 -4.21 6.68
N ILE A 76 -6.65 -4.17 6.05
CA ILE A 76 -5.34 -4.02 6.69
C ILE A 76 -4.90 -2.56 6.61
N GLY A 77 -4.65 -1.93 7.77
CA GLY A 77 -3.94 -0.66 7.87
C GLY A 77 -2.43 -0.88 7.88
N TYR A 78 -1.68 0.04 7.26
CA TYR A 78 -0.22 0.00 7.18
C TYR A 78 0.35 1.41 7.12
N ARG A 79 1.62 1.60 7.49
CA ARG A 79 2.26 2.92 7.45
C ARG A 79 2.41 3.44 6.02
N LEU A 80 2.07 4.69 5.86
CA LEU A 80 2.03 5.41 4.59
C LEU A 80 3.13 6.49 4.51
N GLY A 81 3.33 7.02 3.33
CA GLY A 81 4.22 8.13 3.08
C GLY A 81 5.68 7.80 3.41
N LEU A 82 6.40 8.78 3.94
CA LEU A 82 7.80 8.59 4.29
C LEU A 82 8.00 7.58 5.43
N ALA A 83 7.06 7.46 6.35
CA ALA A 83 7.13 6.49 7.44
C ALA A 83 7.15 5.04 6.93
N GLY A 84 6.32 4.73 5.93
CA GLY A 84 6.22 3.39 5.36
C GLY A 84 7.23 3.11 4.24
N PHE A 85 7.64 4.13 3.46
CA PHE A 85 8.32 3.90 2.19
C PHE A 85 9.61 4.69 1.98
N ALA A 86 10.06 5.51 2.95
CA ALA A 86 11.40 6.08 2.89
C ALA A 86 12.44 4.98 3.16
N GLN A 87 13.53 5.02 2.39
CA GLN A 87 14.69 4.15 2.60
C GLN A 87 15.88 4.97 3.06
N PHE A 88 16.53 4.51 4.10
CA PHE A 88 17.74 5.10 4.68
C PHE A 88 18.97 4.32 4.23
N HIS A 89 20.15 4.82 4.54
CA HIS A 89 21.43 4.24 4.09
C HIS A 89 21.73 2.88 4.71
N ASP A 90 21.13 2.61 5.85
CA ASP A 90 21.25 1.38 6.65
C ASP A 90 20.07 0.41 6.45
N ASP A 91 19.09 0.76 5.62
CA ASP A 91 18.00 -0.15 5.25
C ASP A 91 18.47 -1.14 4.18
N ASN A 92 17.95 -2.36 4.25
CA ASN A 92 18.03 -3.28 3.13
C ASN A 92 17.26 -2.70 1.92
N PRO A 93 17.84 -2.68 0.71
CA PRO A 93 17.19 -2.13 -0.48
C PRO A 93 15.80 -2.69 -0.80
N ALA A 94 15.53 -3.94 -0.43
CA ALA A 94 14.23 -4.59 -0.65
C ALA A 94 13.25 -4.40 0.53
N HIS A 95 13.66 -3.71 1.61
CA HIS A 95 12.86 -3.54 2.81
C HIS A 95 12.07 -2.23 2.80
N TYR A 96 10.76 -2.34 2.99
CA TYR A 96 9.83 -1.21 3.12
C TYR A 96 8.95 -1.44 4.36
N ARG A 97 8.96 -0.48 5.30
CA ARG A 97 8.24 -0.59 6.59
C ARG A 97 6.74 -0.79 6.40
N GLY A 98 6.13 -0.07 5.45
CA GLY A 98 4.71 -0.25 5.15
C GLY A 98 4.38 -1.64 4.60
N ILE A 99 5.31 -2.29 3.89
CA ILE A 99 5.14 -3.69 3.43
C ILE A 99 5.37 -4.66 4.60
N ALA A 100 6.36 -4.38 5.44
CA ALA A 100 6.61 -5.18 6.64
C ALA A 100 5.41 -5.14 7.61
N ASP A 101 4.73 -3.98 7.72
CA ASP A 101 3.49 -3.86 8.50
C ASP A 101 2.41 -4.80 7.95
N VAL A 102 2.20 -4.83 6.62
CA VAL A 102 1.23 -5.77 6.00
C VAL A 102 1.63 -7.21 6.23
N GLN A 103 2.93 -7.53 6.22
CA GLN A 103 3.40 -8.87 6.50
C GLN A 103 3.11 -9.29 7.94
N LEU A 104 3.33 -8.41 8.93
CA LEU A 104 2.95 -8.64 10.32
C LEU A 104 1.43 -8.82 10.48
N ALA A 105 0.63 -8.05 9.73
CA ALA A 105 -0.81 -8.22 9.71
C ALA A 105 -1.22 -9.60 9.18
N LEU A 106 -0.59 -10.08 8.12
CA LEU A 106 -0.82 -11.43 7.59
C LEU A 106 -0.38 -12.52 8.57
N GLU A 107 0.74 -12.35 9.24
CA GLU A 107 1.20 -13.25 10.31
C GLU A 107 0.21 -13.24 11.49
N TRP A 108 -0.33 -12.08 11.84
CA TRP A 108 -1.40 -11.98 12.84
C TRP A 108 -2.65 -12.77 12.42
N LEU A 109 -3.07 -12.66 11.15
CA LEU A 109 -4.21 -13.43 10.63
C LEU A 109 -3.98 -14.94 10.74
N GLN A 110 -2.79 -15.42 10.42
CA GLN A 110 -2.44 -16.84 10.53
C GLN A 110 -2.62 -17.39 11.96
N HIS A 111 -2.39 -16.56 12.97
CA HIS A 111 -2.43 -17.01 14.38
C HIS A 111 -3.78 -16.72 15.08
N ASN A 112 -4.57 -15.77 14.58
CA ASN A 112 -5.69 -15.22 15.37
C ASN A 112 -7.04 -15.26 14.66
N ILE A 113 -7.08 -15.42 13.33
CA ILE A 113 -8.34 -15.23 12.57
C ILE A 113 -9.38 -16.31 12.88
N GLU A 114 -8.99 -17.48 13.35
CA GLU A 114 -9.90 -18.53 13.82
C GLU A 114 -10.80 -18.01 14.95
N GLY A 115 -10.27 -17.24 15.89
CA GLY A 115 -11.04 -16.59 16.95
C GLY A 115 -12.10 -15.59 16.45
N HIS A 116 -12.03 -15.23 15.17
CA HIS A 116 -12.99 -14.40 14.44
C HIS A 116 -13.82 -15.18 13.42
N GLY A 117 -13.72 -16.52 13.44
CA GLY A 117 -14.48 -17.41 12.56
C GLY A 117 -13.91 -17.57 11.15
N GLY A 118 -12.67 -17.14 10.91
CA GLY A 118 -11.99 -17.30 9.62
C GLY A 118 -11.07 -18.52 9.59
N ASP A 119 -10.88 -19.10 8.41
CA ASP A 119 -9.94 -20.19 8.15
C ASP A 119 -8.57 -19.59 7.74
N PRO A 120 -7.51 -19.70 8.59
CA PRO A 120 -6.18 -19.18 8.29
C PRO A 120 -5.52 -19.88 7.10
N THR A 121 -5.98 -21.08 6.74
CA THR A 121 -5.47 -21.82 5.57
C THR A 121 -6.13 -21.40 4.26
N ASN A 122 -7.17 -20.57 4.31
CA ASN A 122 -7.95 -20.14 3.15
C ASN A 122 -8.03 -18.61 3.03
N ILE A 123 -6.86 -17.96 3.08
CA ILE A 123 -6.74 -16.50 2.92
C ILE A 123 -6.53 -16.17 1.44
N THR A 124 -7.37 -15.26 0.92
CA THR A 124 -7.16 -14.59 -0.37
C THR A 124 -6.71 -13.15 -0.10
N LEU A 125 -5.51 -12.81 -0.54
CA LEU A 125 -4.97 -11.45 -0.45
C LEU A 125 -5.49 -10.62 -1.62
N ILE A 126 -6.09 -9.47 -1.33
CA ILE A 126 -6.65 -8.56 -2.33
C ILE A 126 -6.02 -7.19 -2.15
N GLY A 127 -5.44 -6.66 -3.20
CA GLY A 127 -4.89 -5.31 -3.19
C GLY A 127 -5.51 -4.44 -4.28
N GLN A 128 -5.65 -3.15 -4.02
CA GLN A 128 -6.12 -2.18 -5.00
C GLN A 128 -5.07 -1.08 -5.19
N SER A 129 -4.72 -0.76 -6.45
CA SER A 129 -3.75 0.30 -6.81
C SER A 129 -2.39 0.09 -6.13
N ALA A 130 -1.96 0.99 -5.22
CA ALA A 130 -0.76 0.83 -4.41
C ALA A 130 -0.81 -0.44 -3.54
N GLY A 131 -1.97 -0.80 -3.01
CA GLY A 131 -2.18 -2.04 -2.26
C GLY A 131 -2.00 -3.29 -3.14
N ALA A 132 -2.38 -3.22 -4.43
CA ALA A 132 -2.12 -4.30 -5.37
C ALA A 132 -0.62 -4.48 -5.65
N ALA A 133 0.12 -3.38 -5.73
CA ALA A 133 1.58 -3.42 -5.85
C ALA A 133 2.23 -4.04 -4.59
N ILE A 134 1.74 -3.73 -3.39
CA ILE A 134 2.19 -4.37 -2.13
C ILE A 134 1.88 -5.87 -2.15
N ALA A 135 0.67 -6.26 -2.54
CA ALA A 135 0.26 -7.66 -2.61
C ALA A 135 1.15 -8.47 -3.57
N LEU A 136 1.44 -7.92 -4.76
CA LEU A 136 2.36 -8.53 -5.72
C LEU A 136 3.80 -8.59 -5.18
N TRP A 137 4.26 -7.56 -4.45
CA TRP A 137 5.57 -7.59 -3.80
C TRP A 137 5.68 -8.72 -2.78
N LEU A 138 4.64 -8.93 -1.97
CA LEU A 138 4.58 -10.02 -1.01
C LEU A 138 4.44 -11.41 -1.66
N ALA A 139 4.00 -11.48 -2.92
CA ALA A 139 3.95 -12.72 -3.70
C ALA A 139 5.29 -13.08 -4.35
N ARG A 140 6.33 -12.25 -4.27
CA ARG A 140 7.68 -12.61 -4.75
C ARG A 140 8.24 -13.78 -3.93
N ARG A 141 9.00 -14.65 -4.56
CA ARG A 141 9.58 -15.86 -3.92
C ARG A 141 10.45 -15.55 -2.71
N ASP A 142 11.16 -14.42 -2.73
CA ASP A 142 12.01 -13.95 -1.64
C ASP A 142 11.22 -13.34 -0.47
N HIS A 143 9.93 -13.01 -0.66
CA HIS A 143 9.05 -12.42 0.34
C HIS A 143 7.87 -13.31 0.73
N TYR A 144 7.47 -14.23 -0.13
CA TYR A 144 6.33 -15.11 0.10
C TYR A 144 6.62 -16.13 1.22
N ARG A 145 5.78 -16.10 2.27
CA ARG A 145 5.90 -16.96 3.46
C ARG A 145 4.72 -17.90 3.66
N GLY A 146 3.93 -18.14 2.62
CA GLY A 146 2.76 -19.01 2.72
C GLY A 146 1.55 -18.39 3.42
N ALA A 147 1.57 -17.09 3.69
CA ALA A 147 0.53 -16.41 4.47
C ALA A 147 -0.81 -16.23 3.75
N PHE A 148 -0.88 -16.50 2.46
CA PHE A 148 -2.12 -16.47 1.67
C PHE A 148 -2.07 -17.52 0.57
N ARG A 149 -3.25 -17.96 0.14
CA ARG A 149 -3.40 -19.04 -0.84
C ARG A 149 -3.64 -18.56 -2.26
N ARG A 150 -4.17 -17.33 -2.40
CA ARG A 150 -4.49 -16.68 -3.68
C ARG A 150 -4.27 -15.19 -3.57
N LEU A 151 -4.05 -14.55 -4.70
CA LEU A 151 -3.88 -13.11 -4.80
C LEU A 151 -4.77 -12.51 -5.87
N VAL A 152 -5.41 -11.38 -5.55
CA VAL A 152 -6.15 -10.54 -6.50
C VAL A 152 -5.55 -9.15 -6.50
N ALA A 153 -4.99 -8.73 -7.63
CA ALA A 153 -4.40 -7.42 -7.82
C ALA A 153 -5.32 -6.56 -8.72
N LEU A 154 -5.97 -5.58 -8.12
CA LEU A 154 -6.89 -4.68 -8.79
C LEU A 154 -6.16 -3.40 -9.20
N SER A 155 -6.02 -3.15 -10.50
CA SER A 155 -5.39 -1.95 -11.07
C SER A 155 -4.05 -1.62 -10.41
N PRO A 156 -3.05 -2.51 -10.43
CA PRO A 156 -1.80 -2.30 -9.70
C PRO A 156 -1.06 -1.06 -10.19
N SER A 157 -0.57 -0.25 -9.25
CA SER A 157 0.13 1.01 -9.54
C SER A 157 1.57 0.94 -9.03
N PHE A 158 2.52 0.90 -9.95
CA PHE A 158 3.94 0.77 -9.65
C PHE A 158 4.66 2.12 -9.73
N PRO A 159 5.62 2.39 -8.82
CA PRO A 159 6.51 3.53 -8.98
C PRO A 159 7.42 3.33 -10.20
N THR A 160 7.80 4.43 -10.84
CA THR A 160 8.73 4.44 -11.97
C THR A 160 10.20 4.49 -11.55
N GLY A 161 10.49 4.42 -10.27
CA GLY A 161 11.84 4.42 -9.71
C GLY A 161 11.82 4.37 -8.19
N GLY A 162 12.90 3.91 -7.59
CA GLY A 162 13.06 3.75 -6.15
C GLY A 162 13.29 5.07 -5.41
N PHE A 163 12.95 5.11 -4.13
CA PHE A 163 13.20 6.26 -3.27
C PHE A 163 14.69 6.66 -3.19
N PRO A 164 15.69 5.76 -3.18
CA PRO A 164 17.09 6.14 -3.16
C PRO A 164 17.49 7.09 -4.30
N SER A 165 17.00 6.87 -5.52
CA SER A 165 17.25 7.75 -6.66
C SER A 165 16.53 9.10 -6.55
N ARG A 166 15.40 9.14 -5.86
CA ARG A 166 14.53 10.31 -5.65
C ARG A 166 14.88 11.12 -4.40
N LYS A 167 15.60 10.51 -3.46
CA LYS A 167 16.00 11.09 -2.16
C LYS A 167 16.73 12.44 -2.30
N ARG A 168 17.56 12.60 -3.35
CA ARG A 168 18.25 13.87 -3.62
C ARG A 168 17.28 15.02 -3.88
N THR A 169 16.21 14.78 -4.63
CA THR A 169 15.15 15.77 -4.89
C THR A 169 14.47 16.20 -3.59
N LEU A 170 14.07 15.25 -2.75
CA LEU A 170 13.45 15.57 -1.46
C LEU A 170 14.42 16.35 -0.55
N ARG A 171 15.70 15.96 -0.51
CA ARG A 171 16.76 16.66 0.25
C ARG A 171 16.89 18.12 -0.19
N LEU A 172 16.91 18.38 -1.48
CA LEU A 172 17.01 19.76 -2.02
C LEU A 172 15.77 20.58 -1.66
N LEU A 173 14.58 20.02 -1.80
CA LEU A 173 13.33 20.71 -1.49
C LEU A 173 13.15 20.96 0.02
N LEU A 174 13.62 20.05 0.86
CA LEU A 174 13.55 20.18 2.31
C LEU A 174 14.66 21.07 2.85
N GLY A 175 15.81 21.15 2.16
CA GLY A 175 17.01 21.85 2.66
C GLY A 175 17.58 21.21 3.94
N ALA A 176 17.46 19.88 4.09
CA ALA A 176 17.96 19.12 5.23
C ALA A 176 18.35 17.70 4.80
N PRO A 177 19.25 17.02 5.51
CA PRO A 177 19.56 15.62 5.27
C PRO A 177 18.29 14.75 5.41
N ILE A 178 18.21 13.68 4.61
CA ILE A 178 17.13 12.69 4.70
C ILE A 178 17.69 11.49 5.48
N THR A 179 17.63 11.60 6.81
CA THR A 179 17.99 10.57 7.78
C THR A 179 16.81 10.34 8.73
N ARG A 180 16.80 9.22 9.47
CA ARG A 180 15.76 8.96 10.49
C ARG A 180 15.66 10.12 11.48
N ASP A 181 16.78 10.53 12.05
CA ASP A 181 16.84 11.62 13.04
C ASP A 181 16.37 12.96 12.47
N SER A 182 16.80 13.27 11.24
CA SER A 182 16.40 14.52 10.59
C SER A 182 14.89 14.54 10.34
N LEU A 183 14.33 13.48 9.78
CA LEU A 183 12.90 13.41 9.49
C LEU A 183 12.06 13.34 10.78
N SER A 184 12.51 12.63 11.82
CA SER A 184 11.83 12.57 13.12
C SER A 184 11.71 13.94 13.78
N ARG A 185 12.73 14.81 13.63
CA ARG A 185 12.68 16.20 14.13
C ARG A 185 11.63 17.06 13.41
N PHE A 186 11.29 16.74 12.18
CA PHE A 186 10.22 17.44 11.46
C PHE A 186 8.82 16.94 11.88
N GLY A 187 8.75 15.82 12.59
CA GLY A 187 7.49 15.18 13.00
C GLY A 187 6.80 14.44 11.87
N ASP A 188 5.69 13.84 12.18
CA ASP A 188 4.87 13.13 11.19
C ASP A 188 4.27 14.12 10.18
N CYS A 189 4.35 13.79 8.89
CA CYS A 189 3.62 14.50 7.85
C CYS A 189 2.21 13.94 7.63
N GLY A 190 1.78 12.97 8.45
CA GLY A 190 0.43 12.40 8.43
C GLY A 190 -0.66 13.32 8.99
N ARG A 191 -1.90 12.84 8.96
CA ARG A 191 -3.12 13.60 9.34
C ARG A 191 -3.13 14.11 10.80
N GLY A 192 -2.28 13.57 11.71
CA GLY A 192 -2.26 13.89 13.15
C GLY A 192 -1.34 15.03 13.58
N ALA A 193 -0.49 15.56 12.71
CA ALA A 193 0.47 16.60 13.09
C ALA A 193 -0.24 17.95 13.34
N GLY A 194 -0.26 18.40 14.60
CA GLY A 194 -0.89 19.64 15.03
C GLY A 194 -0.50 20.86 14.16
N ARG A 195 -1.49 21.73 13.90
CA ARG A 195 -1.37 22.89 12.98
C ARG A 195 -0.27 23.91 13.35
N GLY A 196 0.34 23.84 14.54
CA GLY A 196 1.30 24.81 15.07
C GLY A 196 2.77 24.51 14.81
N ASN A 197 3.16 23.31 14.34
CA ASN A 197 4.57 22.96 14.17
C ASN A 197 5.14 23.44 12.83
N ARG A 198 5.99 24.50 12.86
CA ARG A 198 6.66 25.06 11.67
C ARG A 198 7.51 24.03 10.93
N SER A 199 8.16 23.11 11.64
CA SER A 199 9.00 22.05 11.08
C SER A 199 8.14 21.05 10.28
N ALA A 200 7.03 20.59 10.82
CA ALA A 200 6.09 19.72 10.13
C ALA A 200 5.48 20.41 8.89
N ALA A 201 5.17 21.72 8.97
CA ALA A 201 4.70 22.48 7.84
C ALA A 201 5.76 22.58 6.71
N ARG A 202 7.03 22.70 7.05
CA ARG A 202 8.16 22.70 6.11
C ARG A 202 8.27 21.33 5.40
N LEU A 203 8.22 20.24 6.14
CA LEU A 203 8.25 18.89 5.57
C LEU A 203 7.05 18.65 4.65
N ARG A 204 5.82 18.99 5.08
CA ARG A 204 4.62 18.87 4.24
C ARG A 204 4.73 19.66 2.94
N ARG A 205 5.27 20.89 2.97
CA ARG A 205 5.49 21.71 1.76
C ARG A 205 6.53 21.08 0.84
N ALA A 206 7.66 20.64 1.37
CA ALA A 206 8.71 19.99 0.61
C ALA A 206 8.20 18.68 -0.01
N TYR A 207 7.47 17.88 0.76
CA TYR A 207 6.91 16.62 0.30
C TYR A 207 5.85 16.82 -0.80
N ARG A 208 4.98 17.81 -0.68
CA ARG A 208 4.00 18.14 -1.72
C ARG A 208 4.69 18.52 -3.05
N ARG A 209 5.77 19.32 -2.99
CA ARG A 209 6.57 19.64 -4.19
C ARG A 209 7.31 18.41 -4.72
N PHE A 210 7.81 17.55 -3.86
CA PHE A 210 8.41 16.29 -4.25
C PHE A 210 7.43 15.41 -5.02
N ARG A 211 6.20 15.24 -4.54
CA ARG A 211 5.15 14.52 -5.26
C ARG A 211 4.87 15.11 -6.64
N SER A 212 4.81 16.42 -6.75
CA SER A 212 4.52 17.08 -8.04
C SER A 212 5.62 16.90 -9.08
N VAL A 213 6.86 16.64 -8.68
CA VAL A 213 7.95 16.27 -9.61
C VAL A 213 7.71 14.87 -10.19
N TYR A 214 7.11 13.98 -9.42
CA TYR A 214 6.84 12.58 -9.82
C TYR A 214 5.35 12.33 -10.10
N PHE A 215 4.70 13.28 -10.80
CA PHE A 215 3.24 13.23 -11.04
C PHE A 215 2.80 12.03 -11.90
N ALA A 216 3.66 11.50 -12.78
CA ALA A 216 3.35 10.41 -13.72
C ALA A 216 3.18 9.03 -13.05
N GLY A 217 3.40 8.92 -11.75
CA GLY A 217 3.26 7.68 -10.99
C GLY A 217 3.44 7.92 -9.49
N PRO A 218 3.34 6.89 -8.65
CA PRO A 218 3.61 7.03 -7.23
C PRO A 218 5.03 7.54 -6.98
N ALA A 219 5.17 8.54 -6.11
CA ALA A 219 6.48 9.09 -5.72
C ALA A 219 7.25 8.14 -4.78
N LEU A 220 6.54 7.27 -4.10
CA LEU A 220 7.02 6.24 -3.17
C LEU A 220 6.56 4.86 -3.64
N GLY A 221 7.07 3.82 -2.98
CA GLY A 221 6.68 2.45 -3.19
C GLY A 221 7.87 1.54 -3.51
N PRO A 222 7.63 0.23 -3.60
CA PRO A 222 8.68 -0.75 -3.80
C PRO A 222 9.28 -0.70 -5.21
N TRP A 223 10.59 -0.94 -5.30
CA TRP A 223 11.37 -0.92 -6.52
C TRP A 223 12.66 -1.75 -6.34
N PRO A 224 13.22 -2.43 -7.37
CA PRO A 224 12.69 -2.61 -8.72
C PRO A 224 11.56 -3.64 -8.80
N TRP A 225 10.80 -3.63 -9.89
CA TRP A 225 9.78 -4.62 -10.18
C TRP A 225 10.31 -5.69 -11.12
N ASP A 226 10.13 -6.94 -10.71
CA ASP A 226 10.35 -8.11 -11.55
C ASP A 226 9.23 -9.13 -11.25
N THR A 227 8.46 -9.48 -12.29
CA THR A 227 7.38 -10.47 -12.21
C THR A 227 7.86 -11.89 -12.45
N SER A 228 9.09 -12.10 -12.89
CA SER A 228 9.67 -13.43 -13.12
C SER A 228 9.95 -14.19 -11.81
N GLU A 229 9.97 -13.48 -10.70
CA GLU A 229 10.28 -14.01 -9.37
C GLU A 229 9.04 -14.25 -8.48
N LEU A 230 7.84 -14.32 -9.06
CA LEU A 230 6.63 -14.59 -8.28
C LEU A 230 6.59 -16.05 -7.79
N ALA A 231 6.04 -16.25 -6.59
CA ALA A 231 5.76 -17.56 -6.03
C ALA A 231 4.67 -18.28 -6.85
N ASP A 232 4.65 -19.59 -6.76
CA ASP A 232 3.64 -20.42 -7.43
C ASP A 232 2.31 -20.39 -6.64
N VAL A 233 1.60 -19.28 -6.78
CA VAL A 233 0.26 -19.07 -6.21
C VAL A 233 -0.67 -18.55 -7.30
N PRO A 234 -1.97 -18.90 -7.29
CA PRO A 234 -2.95 -18.34 -8.23
C PRO A 234 -3.03 -16.83 -8.08
N ILE A 235 -2.78 -16.10 -9.16
CA ILE A 235 -2.81 -14.64 -9.21
C ILE A 235 -3.80 -14.19 -10.28
N LEU A 236 -4.79 -13.36 -9.86
CA LEU A 236 -5.67 -12.64 -10.76
C LEU A 236 -5.26 -11.18 -10.81
N VAL A 237 -4.92 -10.68 -11.98
CA VAL A 237 -4.63 -9.25 -12.20
C VAL A 237 -5.72 -8.65 -13.07
N THR A 238 -6.28 -7.53 -12.63
CA THR A 238 -7.29 -6.79 -13.39
C THR A 238 -6.91 -5.33 -13.52
N SER A 239 -7.39 -4.68 -14.56
CA SER A 239 -7.33 -3.23 -14.73
C SER A 239 -8.65 -2.73 -15.31
N THR A 240 -8.98 -1.48 -15.05
CA THR A 240 -10.14 -0.83 -15.68
C THR A 240 -9.71 -0.25 -17.04
N HIS A 241 -10.67 -0.15 -17.98
CA HIS A 241 -10.41 0.43 -19.29
C HIS A 241 -10.03 1.92 -19.17
N ASP A 242 -10.70 2.65 -18.26
CA ASP A 242 -10.56 4.10 -18.07
C ASP A 242 -9.95 4.40 -16.69
N GLU A 243 -8.70 4.00 -16.49
CA GLU A 243 -7.95 4.30 -15.27
C GLU A 243 -7.82 5.83 -15.08
N PHE A 244 -8.04 6.28 -13.85
CA PHE A 244 -8.00 7.70 -13.46
C PHE A 244 -9.02 8.63 -14.18
N HIS A 245 -10.08 8.09 -14.77
CA HIS A 245 -11.11 8.90 -15.43
C HIS A 245 -11.68 10.01 -14.54
N ASN A 246 -11.81 9.77 -13.24
CA ASN A 246 -12.32 10.73 -12.26
C ASN A 246 -11.30 11.77 -11.78
N GLU A 247 -10.03 11.65 -12.19
CA GLU A 247 -9.04 12.65 -11.81
C GLU A 247 -9.25 13.96 -12.58
N PRO A 248 -9.21 15.13 -11.91
CA PRO A 248 -9.48 16.42 -12.55
C PRO A 248 -8.61 16.72 -13.78
N ILE A 249 -7.36 16.23 -13.77
CA ILE A 249 -6.41 16.43 -14.88
C ILE A 249 -6.81 15.60 -16.08
N THR A 250 -7.17 14.31 -15.89
CA THR A 250 -7.60 13.42 -16.99
C THR A 250 -8.90 13.90 -17.60
N SER A 251 -9.90 14.28 -16.80
CA SER A 251 -11.16 14.82 -17.29
C SER A 251 -10.98 16.17 -18.01
N ALA A 252 -10.01 16.99 -17.61
CA ALA A 252 -9.64 18.21 -18.33
C ALA A 252 -8.97 17.92 -19.67
N LEU A 253 -8.03 16.95 -19.71
CA LEU A 253 -7.34 16.53 -20.94
C LEU A 253 -8.32 15.96 -21.97
N ASP A 254 -9.31 15.18 -21.53
CA ASP A 254 -10.37 14.66 -22.39
C ASP A 254 -11.25 15.78 -22.94
N ARG A 255 -11.66 16.71 -22.07
CA ARG A 255 -12.47 17.88 -22.47
C ARG A 255 -11.77 18.73 -23.54
N TRP A 256 -10.47 18.86 -23.42
CA TRP A 256 -9.67 19.63 -24.39
C TRP A 256 -9.14 18.77 -25.55
N LYS A 257 -9.51 17.48 -25.63
CA LYS A 257 -9.03 16.51 -26.64
C LYS A 257 -7.49 16.43 -26.72
N LEU A 258 -6.82 16.64 -25.62
CA LEU A 258 -5.35 16.64 -25.49
C LEU A 258 -4.78 15.28 -25.08
N GLY A 259 -5.59 14.22 -25.11
CA GLY A 259 -5.16 12.86 -24.75
C GLY A 259 -3.93 12.38 -25.54
N GLY A 260 -3.84 12.73 -26.83
CA GLY A 260 -2.66 12.40 -27.66
C GLY A 260 -1.38 13.12 -27.20
N VAL A 261 -1.48 14.35 -26.74
CA VAL A 261 -0.35 15.14 -26.22
C VAL A 261 0.09 14.58 -24.86
N ALA A 262 -0.88 14.23 -24.01
CA ALA A 262 -0.60 13.59 -22.73
C ALA A 262 0.07 12.22 -22.92
N ALA A 263 -0.43 11.40 -23.82
CA ALA A 263 0.18 10.09 -24.15
C ALA A 263 1.60 10.24 -24.71
N TRP A 264 1.85 11.24 -25.54
CA TRP A 264 3.19 11.57 -26.02
C TRP A 264 4.11 12.02 -24.88
N ALA A 265 3.66 12.93 -24.02
CA ALA A 265 4.42 13.40 -22.85
C ALA A 265 4.76 12.27 -21.89
N LEU A 266 3.82 11.37 -21.62
CA LEU A 266 4.05 10.19 -20.78
C LEU A 266 5.08 9.24 -21.40
N ARG A 267 5.05 9.03 -22.71
CA ARG A 267 6.07 8.23 -23.44
C ARG A 267 7.46 8.88 -23.37
N VAL A 268 7.55 10.18 -23.53
CA VAL A 268 8.82 10.93 -23.43
C VAL A 268 9.36 10.88 -22.00
N CYS A 269 8.49 10.92 -20.98
CA CYS A 269 8.85 10.77 -19.57
C CYS A 269 9.17 9.30 -19.17
N GLY A 270 9.15 8.35 -20.08
CA GLY A 270 9.52 6.95 -19.82
C GLY A 270 8.42 6.10 -19.20
N VAL A 271 7.20 6.64 -19.08
CA VAL A 271 6.03 5.88 -18.63
C VAL A 271 5.54 5.03 -19.80
N GLY A 272 5.83 3.73 -19.80
CA GLY A 272 5.40 2.82 -20.87
C GLY A 272 6.49 1.93 -21.46
N ARG A 273 7.74 2.00 -21.01
CA ARG A 273 8.81 1.10 -21.46
C ARG A 273 8.89 -0.24 -20.72
N GLY A 274 7.98 -0.49 -19.76
CA GLY A 274 7.99 -1.70 -18.90
C GLY A 274 6.92 -2.75 -19.20
N ILE A 275 6.07 -2.58 -20.23
CA ILE A 275 4.98 -3.53 -20.51
C ILE A 275 5.07 -4.06 -21.95
N SER A 276 6.27 -4.42 -22.40
CA SER A 276 6.44 -5.20 -23.62
C SER A 276 6.81 -6.63 -23.28
N GLY A 277 5.84 -7.43 -22.84
CA GLY A 277 6.09 -8.83 -22.44
C GLY A 277 4.85 -9.66 -22.14
N VAL A 278 3.65 -9.17 -22.49
CA VAL A 278 2.44 -10.01 -22.42
C VAL A 278 1.77 -9.98 -23.79
N SER A 279 2.25 -10.84 -24.67
CA SER A 279 1.55 -11.28 -25.88
C SER A 279 1.55 -12.81 -25.85
N GLY A 280 0.41 -13.42 -25.78
CA GLY A 280 0.19 -14.86 -25.90
C GLY A 280 -0.80 -15.36 -24.88
#